data_949c78b9b98afb7b17ea6e0d435fa982
#
_entry.id   949c78b9b98afb7b17ea6e0d435fa982
#
_cell.length_a   1.000
_cell.length_b   1.000
_cell.length_c   1.000
_cell.angle_alpha   90.00
_cell.angle_beta   90.00
_cell.angle_gamma   90.00
#
_symmetry.space_group_name_H-M   'P 1'
#
loop_
_entity.id
_entity.type
_entity.pdbx_description
1 polymer ?
#
loop_
_entity_poly.entity_id
_entity_poly.type
_entity_poly.pdbx_seq_one_letter_code
_entity_poly.pdbx_strand_id
1 'polypeptide(L)'
;TKNRSRLLFKSKFMDTNFLTSSPDALDFKLSNAYYIPNPSDPSFEILENYKDEPDKDLFFAMSHGVHRGVLKKGKSDDREIFLNKLLKISNNNIKFDFYGFGNKQPVWGDDFMRVISNSKMGLNLSRGEPIKYYSSDRIAQLFGNGLLTFLDEKTKLNEIFKSNEAIFYNNINDLAEKI
;
A
#
# COMPACT_ATOMS: atom_id res chain seq x y z
N THR A 1 -7.10 -20.80 9.14
CA THR A 1 -5.86 -20.11 9.59
C THR A 1 -6.02 -19.65 11.04
N LYS A 2 -4.92 -19.48 11.82
CA LYS A 2 -4.94 -18.97 13.21
C LYS A 2 -5.76 -17.69 13.39
N ASN A 3 -5.71 -16.80 12.41
CA ASN A 3 -6.42 -15.52 12.47
C ASN A 3 -7.94 -15.66 12.32
N ARG A 4 -8.43 -16.61 11.50
CA ARG A 4 -9.86 -16.86 11.31
C ARG A 4 -10.53 -17.27 12.63
N SER A 5 -10.00 -18.28 13.31
CA SER A 5 -10.57 -18.78 14.58
C SER A 5 -10.57 -17.68 15.64
N ARG A 6 -9.49 -16.90 15.73
CA ARG A 6 -9.38 -15.77 16.66
C ARG A 6 -10.40 -14.68 16.36
N LEU A 7 -10.60 -14.34 15.07
CA LEU A 7 -11.57 -13.32 14.66
C LEU A 7 -13.00 -13.77 14.96
N LEU A 8 -13.35 -15.01 14.58
CA LEU A 8 -14.66 -15.60 14.88
C LEU A 8 -14.94 -15.70 16.37
N PHE A 9 -13.93 -16.00 17.19
CA PHE A 9 -14.09 -16.03 18.65
C PHE A 9 -14.36 -14.62 19.19
N LYS A 10 -13.56 -13.63 18.80
CA LYS A 10 -13.72 -12.24 19.27
C LYS A 10 -15.04 -11.62 18.83
N SER A 11 -15.48 -11.89 17.60
CA SER A 11 -16.73 -11.33 17.06
C SER A 11 -17.98 -11.69 17.85
N LYS A 12 -17.94 -12.78 18.63
CA LYS A 12 -19.05 -13.16 19.52
C LYS A 12 -19.30 -12.18 20.67
N PHE A 13 -18.31 -11.37 20.98
CA PHE A 13 -18.32 -10.39 22.08
C PHE A 13 -18.35 -8.95 21.58
N MET A 14 -18.58 -8.75 20.28
CA MET A 14 -18.57 -7.43 19.63
C MET A 14 -19.90 -7.18 18.93
N ASP A 15 -20.47 -6.02 19.13
CA ASP A 15 -21.70 -5.59 18.46
C ASP A 15 -21.45 -5.33 16.98
N THR A 16 -20.25 -4.86 16.63
CA THR A 16 -19.85 -4.49 15.26
C THR A 16 -18.38 -4.83 15.01
N ASN A 17 -18.08 -5.28 13.79
CA ASN A 17 -16.74 -5.56 13.32
C ASN A 17 -16.42 -4.64 12.13
N PHE A 18 -15.40 -3.79 12.26
CA PHE A 18 -14.89 -2.98 11.17
C PHE A 18 -13.66 -3.64 10.53
N LEU A 19 -13.67 -3.72 9.20
CA LEU A 19 -12.64 -4.36 8.41
C LEU A 19 -12.07 -3.39 7.38
N THR A 20 -10.77 -3.44 7.16
CA THR A 20 -10.08 -2.66 6.12
C THR A 20 -10.07 -3.36 4.76
N SER A 21 -10.92 -4.38 4.60
CA SER A 21 -11.24 -5.06 3.34
C SER A 21 -12.72 -5.37 3.29
N SER A 22 -13.26 -5.62 2.09
CA SER A 22 -14.66 -6.01 1.96
C SER A 22 -14.99 -7.25 2.82
N PRO A 23 -16.06 -7.23 3.63
CA PRO A 23 -16.48 -8.43 4.36
C PRO A 23 -16.75 -9.62 3.44
N ASP A 24 -17.22 -9.38 2.22
CA ASP A 24 -17.50 -10.42 1.22
C ASP A 24 -16.23 -11.09 0.67
N ALA A 25 -15.07 -10.47 0.87
CA ALA A 25 -13.77 -11.03 0.47
C ALA A 25 -13.20 -12.02 1.49
N LEU A 26 -13.86 -12.19 2.64
CA LEU A 26 -13.47 -13.20 3.62
C LEU A 26 -13.90 -14.60 3.15
N ASP A 27 -13.09 -15.61 3.42
CA ASP A 27 -13.39 -17.03 3.19
C ASP A 27 -14.35 -17.64 4.25
N PHE A 28 -14.96 -16.76 5.08
CA PHE A 28 -15.92 -17.13 6.14
C PHE A 28 -16.87 -15.98 6.43
N LYS A 29 -18.05 -16.31 6.89
CA LYS A 29 -19.06 -15.32 7.29
C LYS A 29 -18.73 -14.73 8.67
N LEU A 30 -18.71 -13.41 8.74
CA LEU A 30 -18.56 -12.62 9.96
C LEU A 30 -19.82 -11.78 10.17
N SER A 31 -20.48 -11.94 11.32
CA SER A 31 -21.68 -11.15 11.63
C SER A 31 -21.34 -9.69 11.88
N ASN A 32 -22.26 -8.80 11.51
CA ASN A 32 -22.14 -7.35 11.74
C ASN A 32 -20.78 -6.79 11.31
N ALA A 33 -20.31 -7.21 10.13
CA ALA A 33 -19.05 -6.77 9.57
C ALA A 33 -19.28 -5.67 8.53
N TYR A 34 -18.55 -4.57 8.66
CA TYR A 34 -18.62 -3.41 7.80
C TYR A 34 -17.23 -3.04 7.31
N TYR A 35 -17.16 -2.59 6.07
CA TYR A 35 -15.93 -2.04 5.52
C TYR A 35 -15.68 -0.63 6.07
N ILE A 36 -14.43 -0.35 6.43
CA ILE A 36 -13.94 0.98 6.71
C ILE A 36 -12.51 1.10 6.15
N PRO A 37 -12.20 2.11 5.33
CA PRO A 37 -10.83 2.36 4.92
C PRO A 37 -9.98 2.83 6.11
N ASN A 38 -8.66 2.66 6.03
CA ASN A 38 -7.77 3.33 6.97
C ASN A 38 -7.91 4.84 6.79
N PRO A 39 -8.15 5.61 7.86
CA PRO A 39 -8.28 7.05 7.78
C PRO A 39 -6.93 7.73 7.55
N SER A 40 -6.93 8.87 6.88
CA SER A 40 -5.85 9.85 6.96
C SER A 40 -6.09 10.75 8.17
N ASP A 41 -5.01 11.14 8.84
CA ASP A 41 -5.05 12.04 9.99
C ASP A 41 -4.24 13.31 9.67
N PRO A 42 -4.87 14.48 9.54
CA PRO A 42 -4.18 15.71 9.16
C PRO A 42 -3.18 16.21 10.21
N SER A 43 -3.07 15.56 11.36
CA SER A 43 -2.00 15.82 12.32
C SER A 43 -0.71 15.07 12.01
N PHE A 44 -0.78 14.01 11.17
CA PHE A 44 0.34 13.17 10.74
C PHE A 44 0.62 13.32 9.25
N GLU A 45 -0.41 13.25 8.41
CA GLU A 45 -0.32 13.43 6.97
C GLU A 45 -0.38 14.93 6.66
N ILE A 46 0.75 15.61 6.84
CA ILE A 46 0.86 17.08 6.78
C ILE A 46 1.54 17.59 5.51
N LEU A 47 2.07 16.68 4.67
CA LEU A 47 2.77 17.05 3.44
C LEU A 47 1.77 17.39 2.34
N GLU A 48 2.19 18.25 1.44
CA GLU A 48 1.42 18.65 0.26
C GLU A 48 2.29 18.48 -0.99
N ASN A 49 2.78 17.26 -1.21
CA ASN A 49 3.76 16.94 -2.26
C ASN A 49 3.34 17.41 -3.67
N TYR A 50 2.05 17.57 -3.91
CA TYR A 50 1.52 18.13 -5.17
C TYR A 50 1.83 19.62 -5.36
N LYS A 51 2.27 20.32 -4.30
CA LYS A 51 2.69 21.74 -4.37
C LYS A 51 4.18 21.92 -4.56
N ASP A 52 4.97 20.86 -4.32
CA ASP A 52 6.41 20.87 -4.37
C ASP A 52 6.91 20.24 -5.68
N GLU A 53 8.22 20.33 -5.93
CA GLU A 53 8.90 19.63 -7.01
C GLU A 53 9.84 18.54 -6.44
N PRO A 54 9.31 17.41 -5.96
CA PRO A 54 10.12 16.35 -5.40
C PRO A 54 11.08 15.74 -6.43
N ASP A 55 12.28 15.36 -5.99
CA ASP A 55 13.32 14.81 -6.87
C ASP A 55 13.04 13.39 -7.36
N LYS A 56 12.24 12.62 -6.63
CA LYS A 56 11.89 11.23 -6.97
C LYS A 56 10.51 11.14 -7.62
N ASP A 57 10.39 10.19 -8.54
CA ASP A 57 9.13 10.01 -9.24
C ASP A 57 8.23 9.01 -8.53
N LEU A 58 8.69 7.78 -8.23
CA LEU A 58 7.85 6.76 -7.62
C LEU A 58 8.43 6.22 -6.31
N PHE A 59 7.67 6.40 -5.24
CA PHE A 59 7.94 5.88 -3.90
C PHE A 59 7.26 4.53 -3.65
N PHE A 60 7.97 3.64 -2.96
CA PHE A 60 7.40 2.46 -2.33
C PHE A 60 8.21 2.05 -1.10
N ALA A 61 7.53 1.73 -0.01
CA ALA A 61 8.17 1.19 1.19
C ALA A 61 7.48 -0.10 1.65
N MET A 62 8.27 -1.09 2.06
CA MET A 62 7.77 -2.32 2.64
C MET A 62 8.62 -2.78 3.81
N SER A 63 7.99 -3.47 4.76
CA SER A 63 8.69 -4.05 5.92
C SER A 63 9.40 -5.37 5.62
N HIS A 64 9.24 -5.94 4.45
CA HIS A 64 9.86 -7.13 3.86
C HIS A 64 10.54 -8.07 4.86
N GLY A 65 9.78 -8.89 5.56
CA GLY A 65 10.31 -9.87 6.51
C GLY A 65 11.11 -9.28 7.67
N VAL A 66 11.03 -7.98 7.89
CA VAL A 66 11.68 -7.30 9.02
C VAL A 66 11.06 -7.78 10.33
N HIS A 67 11.93 -8.12 11.26
CA HIS A 67 11.57 -8.34 12.64
C HIS A 67 12.48 -7.46 13.49
N ARG A 68 11.90 -6.50 14.20
CA ARG A 68 12.64 -5.53 15.04
C ARG A 68 13.75 -4.77 14.30
N GLY A 69 13.43 -4.29 13.09
CA GLY A 69 14.36 -3.48 12.30
C GLY A 69 15.43 -4.23 11.53
N VAL A 70 15.44 -5.56 11.54
CA VAL A 70 16.43 -6.38 10.84
C VAL A 70 15.76 -7.19 9.73
N LEU A 71 16.29 -7.12 8.51
CA LEU A 71 15.84 -7.96 7.39
C LEU A 71 16.11 -9.43 7.70
N LYS A 72 15.07 -10.27 7.63
CA LYS A 72 15.22 -11.72 7.74
C LYS A 72 15.80 -12.29 6.44
N LYS A 73 17.00 -12.83 6.49
CA LYS A 73 17.60 -13.56 5.38
C LYS A 73 16.74 -14.76 4.97
N GLY A 74 16.59 -14.98 3.67
CA GLY A 74 16.05 -16.21 3.07
C GLY A 74 14.53 -16.30 2.90
N LYS A 75 13.76 -15.22 3.13
CA LYS A 75 12.35 -15.19 2.71
C LYS A 75 12.20 -14.36 1.45
N SER A 76 11.79 -15.00 0.35
CA SER A 76 11.33 -14.29 -0.83
C SER A 76 9.99 -13.58 -0.52
N ASP A 77 9.83 -12.39 -1.06
CA ASP A 77 8.58 -11.64 -1.04
C ASP A 77 8.14 -11.44 -2.49
N ASP A 78 6.89 -11.78 -2.80
CA ASP A 78 6.31 -11.65 -4.14
C ASP A 78 6.38 -10.21 -4.67
N ARG A 79 6.35 -9.23 -3.78
CA ARG A 79 6.55 -7.82 -4.12
C ARG A 79 7.95 -7.52 -4.67
N GLU A 80 9.00 -8.21 -4.21
CA GLU A 80 10.35 -8.05 -4.77
C GLU A 80 10.40 -8.49 -6.23
N ILE A 81 9.74 -9.59 -6.58
CA ILE A 81 9.66 -10.07 -7.96
C ILE A 81 8.97 -9.02 -8.83
N PHE A 82 7.86 -8.47 -8.33
CA PHE A 82 7.11 -7.41 -9.00
C PHE A 82 7.97 -6.16 -9.21
N LEU A 83 8.62 -5.65 -8.16
CA LEU A 83 9.46 -4.44 -8.22
C LEU A 83 10.66 -4.63 -9.14
N ASN A 84 11.34 -5.78 -9.09
CA ASN A 84 12.45 -6.10 -9.99
C ASN A 84 12.01 -6.12 -11.46
N LYS A 85 10.80 -6.63 -11.74
CA LYS A 85 10.25 -6.60 -13.10
C LYS A 85 9.89 -5.17 -13.50
N LEU A 86 9.26 -4.41 -12.63
CA LEU A 86 8.90 -2.99 -12.88
C LEU A 86 10.14 -2.17 -13.24
N LEU A 87 11.22 -2.28 -12.47
CA LEU A 87 12.49 -1.59 -12.74
C LEU A 87 13.09 -1.92 -14.11
N LYS A 88 12.88 -3.16 -14.60
CA LYS A 88 13.41 -3.60 -15.91
C LYS A 88 12.62 -3.10 -17.10
N ILE A 89 11.30 -2.90 -16.94
CA ILE A 89 10.42 -2.52 -18.05
C ILE A 89 10.07 -1.05 -18.10
N SER A 90 10.29 -0.33 -16.98
CA SER A 90 10.04 1.12 -16.90
C SER A 90 11.12 1.91 -17.66
N ASN A 91 10.76 3.14 -18.04
CA ASN A 91 11.69 4.08 -18.66
C ASN A 91 12.88 4.35 -17.72
N ASN A 92 14.09 4.38 -18.27
CA ASN A 92 15.34 4.64 -17.54
C ASN A 92 15.41 6.03 -16.88
N ASN A 93 14.57 6.96 -17.29
CA ASN A 93 14.51 8.31 -16.72
C ASN A 93 13.69 8.37 -15.41
N ILE A 94 12.94 7.33 -15.07
CA ILE A 94 12.13 7.27 -13.84
C ILE A 94 13.03 7.08 -12.63
N LYS A 95 12.93 8.00 -11.69
CA LYS A 95 13.68 8.00 -10.43
C LYS A 95 12.87 7.26 -9.35
N PHE A 96 13.15 5.98 -9.19
CA PHE A 96 12.53 5.15 -8.15
C PHE A 96 13.14 5.39 -6.77
N ASP A 97 12.29 5.38 -5.73
CA ASP A 97 12.71 5.46 -4.32
C ASP A 97 12.04 4.36 -3.50
N PHE A 98 12.66 3.17 -3.51
CA PHE A 98 12.10 1.96 -2.87
C PHE A 98 12.87 1.61 -1.59
N TYR A 99 12.11 1.40 -0.50
CA TYR A 99 12.63 1.05 0.82
C TYR A 99 12.17 -0.34 1.27
N GLY A 100 12.99 -1.04 2.06
CA GLY A 100 12.77 -2.45 2.41
C GLY A 100 12.99 -3.39 1.23
N PHE A 101 13.62 -2.92 0.16
CA PHE A 101 13.85 -3.60 -1.10
C PHE A 101 15.34 -3.58 -1.47
N GLY A 102 15.84 -4.70 -2.00
CA GLY A 102 17.26 -4.86 -2.30
C GLY A 102 18.11 -4.70 -1.03
N ASN A 103 19.08 -3.80 -1.07
CA ASN A 103 19.96 -3.50 0.08
C ASN A 103 19.49 -2.27 0.89
N LYS A 104 18.36 -1.65 0.54
CA LYS A 104 17.86 -0.47 1.20
C LYS A 104 16.96 -0.85 2.38
N GLN A 105 17.29 -0.36 3.56
CA GLN A 105 16.53 -0.65 4.77
C GLN A 105 15.11 -0.09 4.71
N PRO A 106 14.13 -0.73 5.36
CA PRO A 106 12.82 -0.14 5.59
C PRO A 106 12.91 1.15 6.40
N VAL A 107 11.91 2.01 6.24
CA VAL A 107 11.82 3.31 6.93
C VAL A 107 10.54 3.40 7.74
N TRP A 108 10.60 4.12 8.86
CA TRP A 108 9.48 4.36 9.77
C TRP A 108 9.59 5.75 10.43
N GLY A 109 8.50 6.21 11.00
CA GLY A 109 8.45 7.46 11.76
C GLY A 109 8.91 8.66 10.95
N ASP A 110 9.77 9.48 11.52
CA ASP A 110 10.27 10.72 10.89
C ASP A 110 11.07 10.44 9.61
N ASP A 111 11.82 9.33 9.58
CA ASP A 111 12.53 8.92 8.37
C ASP A 111 11.56 8.59 7.23
N PHE A 112 10.41 7.97 7.53
CA PHE A 112 9.37 7.72 6.53
C PHE A 112 8.83 9.04 5.98
N MET A 113 8.49 10.00 6.84
CA MET A 113 7.99 11.32 6.43
C MET A 113 9.01 12.06 5.58
N ARG A 114 10.29 12.03 5.96
CA ARG A 114 11.39 12.66 5.22
C ARG A 114 11.57 12.06 3.82
N VAL A 115 11.44 10.74 3.65
CA VAL A 115 11.63 10.13 2.33
C VAL A 115 10.38 10.25 1.45
N ILE A 116 9.17 10.16 2.03
CA ILE A 116 7.94 10.31 1.26
C ILE A 116 7.77 11.73 0.73
N SER A 117 8.26 12.76 1.46
CA SER A 117 8.21 14.16 1.00
C SER A 117 9.01 14.40 -0.28
N ASN A 118 9.95 13.51 -0.62
CA ASN A 118 10.81 13.65 -1.79
C ASN A 118 10.28 12.92 -3.04
N SER A 119 9.02 12.49 -3.04
CA SER A 119 8.44 11.71 -4.14
C SER A 119 7.12 12.29 -4.64
N LYS A 120 6.91 12.25 -5.97
CA LYS A 120 5.69 12.75 -6.63
C LYS A 120 4.55 11.75 -6.55
N MET A 121 4.88 10.47 -6.70
CA MET A 121 3.94 9.37 -6.86
C MET A 121 4.21 8.27 -5.82
N GLY A 122 3.18 7.51 -5.48
CA GLY A 122 3.29 6.39 -4.56
C GLY A 122 2.64 5.11 -5.08
N LEU A 123 3.31 3.99 -4.91
CA LEU A 123 2.79 2.68 -5.28
C LEU A 123 2.18 1.99 -4.06
N ASN A 124 0.91 1.60 -4.17
CA ASN A 124 0.30 0.69 -3.21
C ASN A 124 0.36 -0.74 -3.75
N LEU A 125 1.28 -1.53 -3.20
CA LEU A 125 1.47 -2.94 -3.55
C LEU A 125 1.36 -3.80 -2.28
N SER A 126 0.33 -4.63 -2.22
CA SER A 126 0.09 -5.55 -1.10
C SER A 126 0.84 -6.87 -1.29
N ARG A 127 1.06 -7.59 -0.20
CA ARG A 127 1.60 -8.95 -0.25
C ARG A 127 0.49 -9.94 -0.63
N GLY A 128 0.81 -10.89 -1.49
CA GLY A 128 -0.13 -11.93 -1.97
C GLY A 128 -1.17 -11.38 -2.95
N GLU A 129 -2.23 -12.13 -3.15
CA GLU A 129 -3.30 -11.74 -4.06
C GLU A 129 -4.07 -10.52 -3.54
N PRO A 130 -4.41 -9.58 -4.43
CA PRO A 130 -5.21 -8.43 -4.07
C PRO A 130 -6.58 -8.83 -3.50
N ILE A 131 -6.96 -8.22 -2.39
CA ILE A 131 -8.24 -8.46 -1.71
C ILE A 131 -9.17 -7.27 -2.00
N LYS A 132 -10.44 -7.56 -2.28
CA LYS A 132 -11.46 -6.53 -2.55
C LYS A 132 -11.52 -5.49 -1.43
N TYR A 133 -11.42 -4.22 -1.78
CA TYR A 133 -11.41 -3.03 -0.92
C TYR A 133 -10.29 -3.00 0.13
N TYR A 134 -9.26 -3.84 0.01
CA TYR A 134 -8.18 -3.80 0.99
C TYR A 134 -7.52 -2.43 1.02
N SER A 135 -7.71 -1.75 2.13
CA SER A 135 -7.06 -0.48 2.45
C SER A 135 -5.97 -0.73 3.50
N SER A 136 -4.74 -0.41 3.16
CA SER A 136 -3.59 -0.42 4.07
C SER A 136 -3.29 1.00 4.56
N ASP A 137 -2.55 1.10 5.66
CA ASP A 137 -2.03 2.38 6.17
C ASP A 137 -1.29 3.16 5.08
N ARG A 138 -0.61 2.45 4.17
CA ARG A 138 0.10 3.07 3.04
C ARG A 138 -0.81 3.90 2.16
N ILE A 139 -2.04 3.44 1.86
CA ILE A 139 -2.98 4.21 1.04
C ILE A 139 -3.29 5.54 1.73
N ALA A 140 -3.63 5.50 3.02
CA ALA A 140 -3.91 6.70 3.81
C ALA A 140 -2.71 7.66 3.83
N GLN A 141 -1.50 7.13 4.03
CA GLN A 141 -0.28 7.91 4.04
C GLN A 141 0.05 8.54 2.67
N LEU A 142 -0.12 7.80 1.57
CA LEU A 142 0.15 8.33 0.23
C LEU A 142 -0.84 9.44 -0.14
N PHE A 143 -2.14 9.18 0.01
CA PHE A 143 -3.18 10.17 -0.28
C PHE A 143 -3.10 11.39 0.64
N GLY A 144 -2.97 11.14 1.96
CA GLY A 144 -2.97 12.19 2.96
C GLY A 144 -1.78 13.14 2.81
N ASN A 145 -0.65 12.67 2.29
CA ASN A 145 0.54 13.48 2.01
C ASN A 145 0.60 14.02 0.57
N GLY A 146 -0.47 13.86 -0.20
CA GLY A 146 -0.61 14.49 -1.52
C GLY A 146 0.18 13.83 -2.65
N LEU A 147 0.48 12.52 -2.56
CA LEU A 147 1.12 11.78 -3.65
C LEU A 147 0.09 11.22 -4.62
N LEU A 148 0.38 11.29 -5.91
CA LEU A 148 -0.39 10.57 -6.92
C LEU A 148 -0.24 9.06 -6.70
N THR A 149 -1.32 8.39 -6.32
CA THR A 149 -1.28 7.02 -5.82
C THR A 149 -1.73 6.00 -6.86
N PHE A 150 -0.88 4.99 -7.10
CA PHE A 150 -1.16 3.86 -7.98
C PHE A 150 -1.80 2.70 -7.21
N LEU A 151 -2.96 2.23 -7.67
CA LEU A 151 -3.76 1.17 -7.07
C LEU A 151 -4.02 0.04 -8.08
N ASP A 152 -3.91 -1.22 -7.63
CA ASP A 152 -4.27 -2.38 -8.44
C ASP A 152 -5.80 -2.46 -8.62
N GLU A 153 -6.29 -2.52 -9.86
CA GLU A 153 -7.72 -2.64 -10.19
C GLU A 153 -8.39 -3.88 -9.58
N LYS A 154 -7.63 -4.94 -9.33
CA LYS A 154 -8.13 -6.15 -8.69
C LYS A 154 -8.63 -5.91 -7.27
N THR A 155 -8.16 -4.84 -6.61
CA THR A 155 -8.66 -4.43 -5.30
C THR A 155 -10.07 -3.84 -5.36
N LYS A 156 -10.59 -3.50 -6.55
CA LYS A 156 -11.89 -2.83 -6.74
C LYS A 156 -12.02 -1.50 -5.98
N LEU A 157 -10.91 -0.87 -5.62
CA LEU A 157 -10.93 0.45 -5.00
C LEU A 157 -11.40 1.55 -5.98
N ASN A 158 -11.43 1.27 -7.29
CA ASN A 158 -12.05 2.11 -8.30
C ASN A 158 -13.59 2.21 -8.18
N GLU A 159 -14.22 1.39 -7.34
CA GLU A 159 -15.62 1.55 -6.94
C GLU A 159 -15.78 2.62 -5.83
N ILE A 160 -14.69 3.04 -5.19
CA ILE A 160 -14.65 4.01 -4.08
C ILE A 160 -13.98 5.31 -4.53
N PHE A 161 -12.80 5.23 -5.13
CA PHE A 161 -12.03 6.37 -5.63
C PHE A 161 -12.26 6.57 -7.13
N LYS A 162 -12.39 7.81 -7.55
CA LYS A 162 -12.57 8.18 -8.96
C LYS A 162 -11.23 8.17 -9.70
N SER A 163 -11.28 8.14 -11.02
CA SER A 163 -10.10 8.17 -11.90
C SER A 163 -9.30 9.48 -11.85
N ASN A 164 -9.84 10.54 -11.28
CA ASN A 164 -9.14 11.79 -11.02
C ASN A 164 -8.55 11.88 -9.58
N GLU A 165 -8.76 10.86 -8.76
CA GLU A 165 -8.28 10.80 -7.38
C GLU A 165 -7.13 9.80 -7.22
N ALA A 166 -7.07 8.77 -8.06
CA ALA A 166 -6.03 7.75 -8.07
C ALA A 166 -5.78 7.21 -9.46
N ILE A 167 -4.62 6.62 -9.70
CA ILE A 167 -4.31 5.91 -10.93
C ILE A 167 -4.50 4.41 -10.69
N PHE A 168 -5.38 3.79 -11.47
CA PHE A 168 -5.62 2.36 -11.43
C PHE A 168 -4.82 1.66 -12.53
N TYR A 169 -4.17 0.55 -12.17
CA TYR A 169 -3.46 -0.29 -13.12
C TYR A 169 -3.97 -1.74 -13.06
N ASN A 170 -4.02 -2.42 -14.20
CA ASN A 170 -4.53 -3.78 -14.31
C ASN A 170 -3.40 -4.84 -14.34
N ASN A 171 -2.20 -4.44 -14.74
CA ASN A 171 -1.01 -5.28 -14.76
C ASN A 171 0.26 -4.43 -14.73
N ILE A 172 1.42 -5.09 -14.64
CA ILE A 172 2.71 -4.41 -14.48
C ILE A 172 3.13 -3.60 -15.72
N ASN A 173 2.73 -4.01 -16.93
CA ASN A 173 3.05 -3.26 -18.14
C ASN A 173 2.23 -1.96 -18.19
N ASP A 174 0.94 -2.05 -17.90
CA ASP A 174 0.05 -0.90 -17.77
C ASP A 174 0.51 0.07 -16.66
N LEU A 175 1.02 -0.46 -15.54
CA LEU A 175 1.65 0.37 -14.51
C LEU A 175 2.88 1.12 -15.06
N ALA A 176 3.77 0.41 -15.77
CA ALA A 176 4.99 1.01 -16.30
C ALA A 176 4.73 2.08 -17.39
N GLU A 177 3.63 1.96 -18.12
CA GLU A 177 3.19 2.96 -19.10
C GLU A 177 2.59 4.20 -18.45
N LYS A 178 2.00 4.07 -17.27
CA LYS A 178 1.33 5.15 -16.54
C LYS A 178 2.26 5.94 -15.60
N ILE A 179 3.46 5.42 -15.32
CA ILE A 179 4.50 6.12 -14.56
C ILE A 179 5.28 7.05 -15.51
#